data_cef828662cb49c32a480aa8f8928318d
#
_entry.id   cef828662cb49c32a480aa8f8928318d
#
_cell.length_a   1.000
_cell.length_b   1.000
_cell.length_c   1.000
_cell.angle_alpha   90.00
_cell.angle_beta   90.00
_cell.angle_gamma   90.00
#
_symmetry.space_group_name_H-M   'P 1'
#
loop_
_entity.id
_entity.type
_entity.pdbx_description
1 polymer ?
#
loop_
_entity_poly.entity_id
_entity_poly.type
_entity_poly.pdbx_seq_one_letter_code
_entity_poly.pdbx_strand_id
1 'polypeptide(L)'
;MEIRPSSVLLASALLCTALLSGCSWFHRGEKKSNDVVAEEPTGDPAIVQPQVTRRVVKTPKIKAKDIEVGGYFGALSIQDFGTNPVYGVRAAYHVTEDIFLEGFLGRSKAGTTSLEDVFPAITVTSDSGRHFTYYDIDLGYNVLPGEIFLGRGRAFNSALYVNVGMGDVKFADKDQFALNFGVGERLLITDWLALHMDVRDHVFETDLTGRTKNVHNIEATLGLTVFY
;
A
#
# COMPACT_ATOMS: atom_id res chain seq x y z
N MET A 1 -7.70 -14.82 -31.14
CA MET A 1 -8.86 -14.57 -30.24
C MET A 1 -8.62 -13.20 -29.63
N GLU A 2 -9.15 -12.15 -30.28
CA GLU A 2 -8.89 -10.77 -29.86
C GLU A 2 -9.76 -10.44 -28.63
N ILE A 3 -9.13 -10.24 -27.49
CA ILE A 3 -9.80 -9.72 -26.30
C ILE A 3 -9.90 -8.20 -26.48
N ARG A 4 -11.12 -7.71 -26.73
CA ARG A 4 -11.38 -6.27 -26.89
C ARG A 4 -11.09 -5.54 -25.57
N PRO A 5 -10.31 -4.45 -25.59
CA PRO A 5 -9.93 -3.72 -24.36
C PRO A 5 -11.12 -3.12 -23.58
N SER A 6 -12.28 -3.01 -24.21
CA SER A 6 -13.52 -2.54 -23.58
C SER A 6 -14.10 -3.49 -22.51
N SER A 7 -13.79 -4.79 -22.57
CA SER A 7 -14.30 -5.77 -21.60
C SER A 7 -13.54 -5.74 -20.27
N VAL A 8 -12.28 -5.36 -20.29
CA VAL A 8 -11.43 -5.27 -19.07
C VAL A 8 -11.78 -4.02 -18.26
N LEU A 9 -12.08 -2.92 -18.95
CA LEU A 9 -12.52 -1.67 -18.31
C LEU A 9 -13.91 -1.81 -17.65
N LEU A 10 -14.81 -2.59 -18.22
CA LEU A 10 -16.12 -2.86 -17.62
C LEU A 10 -16.02 -3.77 -16.39
N ALA A 11 -15.11 -4.72 -16.37
CA ALA A 11 -14.91 -5.61 -15.23
C ALA A 11 -14.28 -4.86 -14.02
N SER A 12 -13.35 -3.95 -14.28
CA SER A 12 -12.73 -3.13 -13.21
C SER A 12 -13.72 -2.10 -12.64
N ALA A 13 -14.58 -1.51 -13.46
CA ALA A 13 -15.63 -0.59 -13.02
C ALA A 13 -16.69 -1.29 -12.15
N LEU A 14 -17.04 -2.54 -12.45
CA LEU A 14 -18.00 -3.31 -11.65
C LEU A 14 -17.43 -3.74 -10.29
N LEU A 15 -16.13 -3.99 -10.19
CA LEU A 15 -15.49 -4.33 -8.91
C LEU A 15 -15.41 -3.13 -7.96
N CYS A 16 -15.19 -1.91 -8.49
CA CYS A 16 -15.19 -0.68 -7.69
C CYS A 16 -16.59 -0.29 -7.18
N THR A 17 -17.66 -0.61 -7.90
CA THR A 17 -19.03 -0.27 -7.46
C THR A 17 -19.56 -1.19 -6.38
N ALA A 18 -19.05 -2.42 -6.25
CA ALA A 18 -19.44 -3.35 -5.19
C ALA A 18 -18.84 -2.99 -3.81
N LEU A 19 -17.78 -2.19 -3.76
CA LEU A 19 -17.15 -1.75 -2.51
C LEU A 19 -17.75 -0.44 -1.94
N LEU A 20 -18.57 0.28 -2.70
CA LEU A 20 -19.12 1.58 -2.32
C LEU A 20 -20.55 1.52 -1.74
N SER A 21 -21.17 0.35 -1.65
CA SER A 21 -22.56 0.22 -1.16
C SER A 21 -22.70 0.06 0.37
N GLY A 22 -21.64 0.33 1.13
CA GLY A 22 -21.61 0.14 2.60
C GLY A 22 -21.55 1.39 3.47
N CYS A 23 -21.60 2.60 2.94
CA CYS A 23 -21.52 3.83 3.74
C CYS A 23 -22.86 4.54 3.87
N SER A 24 -23.60 4.26 4.92
CA SER A 24 -24.68 5.13 5.38
C SER A 24 -24.08 6.38 6.02
N TRP A 25 -24.23 7.48 5.33
CA TRP A 25 -24.36 8.87 5.75
C TRP A 25 -23.81 9.30 7.12
N PHE A 26 -22.78 10.08 7.04
CA PHE A 26 -22.19 10.89 8.11
C PHE A 26 -23.19 11.93 8.64
N HIS A 27 -23.78 11.71 9.80
CA HIS A 27 -24.52 12.75 10.53
C HIS A 27 -23.53 13.51 11.42
N ARG A 28 -23.16 14.71 10.97
CA ARG A 28 -22.42 15.70 11.75
C ARG A 28 -23.35 16.31 12.78
N GLY A 29 -23.31 15.82 14.00
CA GLY A 29 -23.97 16.38 15.16
C GLY A 29 -22.95 16.79 16.20
N GLU A 30 -22.68 18.08 16.26
CA GLU A 30 -21.95 18.73 17.33
C GLU A 30 -22.64 18.43 18.67
N LYS A 31 -22.00 17.70 19.58
CA LYS A 31 -22.44 17.57 20.96
C LYS A 31 -21.41 18.19 21.88
N LYS A 32 -21.81 19.33 22.46
CA LYS A 32 -21.21 19.95 23.65
C LYS A 32 -21.03 18.88 24.72
N SER A 33 -19.83 18.82 25.30
CA SER A 33 -19.58 18.10 26.54
C SER A 33 -20.34 18.80 27.64
N ASN A 34 -21.40 18.19 28.11
CA ASN A 34 -21.93 18.46 29.45
C ASN A 34 -21.41 17.36 30.36
N ASP A 35 -20.66 17.76 31.35
CA ASP A 35 -20.34 16.91 32.50
C ASP A 35 -21.65 16.37 33.09
N VAL A 36 -21.95 15.13 32.78
CA VAL A 36 -23.04 14.41 33.44
C VAL A 36 -22.44 13.75 34.66
N VAL A 37 -22.69 14.37 35.80
CA VAL A 37 -22.62 13.73 37.12
C VAL A 37 -23.38 12.42 37.01
N ALA A 38 -22.72 11.31 37.27
CA ALA A 38 -23.34 10.00 37.30
C ALA A 38 -24.37 9.97 38.45
N GLU A 39 -25.66 10.15 38.11
CA GLU A 39 -26.74 9.73 38.98
C GLU A 39 -26.74 8.20 39.05
N GLU A 40 -26.64 7.67 40.26
CA GLU A 40 -26.86 6.26 40.50
C GLU A 40 -28.28 5.89 40.03
N PRO A 41 -28.45 4.87 39.20
CA PRO A 41 -29.75 4.44 38.76
C PRO A 41 -30.47 3.73 39.93
N THR A 42 -31.35 4.45 40.62
CA THR A 42 -32.43 3.85 41.41
C THR A 42 -33.49 3.35 40.43
N GLY A 43 -33.30 2.19 39.88
CA GLY A 43 -34.26 1.56 38.98
C GLY A 43 -34.12 0.04 39.06
N ASP A 44 -35.26 -0.64 38.89
CA ASP A 44 -35.45 -2.08 38.98
C ASP A 44 -34.26 -2.89 38.40
N PRO A 45 -33.90 -4.02 39.03
CA PRO A 45 -32.79 -4.85 38.57
C PRO A 45 -33.05 -5.29 37.14
N ALA A 46 -32.12 -4.91 36.24
CA ALA A 46 -32.21 -5.27 34.82
C ALA A 46 -32.47 -6.77 34.68
N ILE A 47 -33.56 -7.11 33.97
CA ILE A 47 -34.06 -8.48 33.77
C ILE A 47 -33.02 -9.39 33.11
N VAL A 48 -31.98 -8.81 32.46
CA VAL A 48 -30.86 -9.53 31.85
C VAL A 48 -29.58 -8.91 32.34
N GLN A 49 -28.87 -9.61 33.23
CA GLN A 49 -27.46 -9.32 33.54
C GLN A 49 -26.60 -10.21 32.64
N PRO A 50 -26.00 -9.67 31.56
CA PRO A 50 -25.11 -10.47 30.73
C PRO A 50 -23.86 -10.81 31.54
N GLN A 51 -23.70 -12.07 31.94
CA GLN A 51 -22.49 -12.60 32.57
C GLN A 51 -21.38 -12.74 31.49
N VAL A 52 -21.06 -11.63 30.82
CA VAL A 52 -19.96 -11.60 29.86
C VAL A 52 -18.77 -10.99 30.55
N THR A 53 -17.77 -11.81 30.83
CA THR A 53 -16.45 -11.32 31.29
C THR A 53 -15.91 -10.39 30.20
N ARG A 54 -15.85 -9.09 30.49
CA ARG A 54 -15.28 -8.11 29.57
C ARG A 54 -13.83 -8.47 29.34
N ARG A 55 -13.51 -8.85 28.11
CA ARG A 55 -12.14 -9.17 27.70
C ARG A 55 -11.44 -7.85 27.35
N VAL A 56 -10.37 -7.55 28.06
CA VAL A 56 -9.49 -6.43 27.71
C VAL A 56 -8.61 -6.93 26.57
N VAL A 57 -8.90 -6.49 25.35
CA VAL A 57 -8.05 -6.73 24.18
C VAL A 57 -7.10 -5.54 24.08
N LYS A 58 -5.81 -5.79 24.22
CA LYS A 58 -4.77 -4.78 23.98
C LYS A 58 -4.43 -4.80 22.49
N THR A 59 -4.80 -3.75 21.78
CA THR A 59 -4.42 -3.55 20.38
C THR A 59 -3.13 -2.75 20.30
N PRO A 60 -2.17 -3.15 19.46
CA PRO A 60 -0.97 -2.37 19.17
C PRO A 60 -1.36 -1.01 18.56
N LYS A 61 -0.64 0.06 18.90
CA LYS A 61 -0.91 1.41 18.35
C LYS A 61 0.38 2.03 17.85
N ILE A 62 0.30 2.65 16.67
CA ILE A 62 1.37 3.51 16.15
C ILE A 62 1.34 4.83 16.93
N LYS A 63 2.50 5.32 17.29
CA LYS A 63 2.66 6.62 17.94
C LYS A 63 3.17 7.65 16.94
N ALA A 64 2.80 8.91 17.13
CA ALA A 64 3.45 10.01 16.40
C ALA A 64 4.95 10.03 16.75
N LYS A 65 5.79 10.28 15.75
CA LYS A 65 7.27 10.30 15.79
C LYS A 65 7.94 8.92 15.82
N ASP A 66 7.21 7.84 15.60
CA ASP A 66 7.83 6.53 15.44
C ASP A 66 8.57 6.45 14.10
N ILE A 67 9.72 5.78 14.11
CA ILE A 67 10.49 5.44 12.91
C ILE A 67 10.22 3.98 12.60
N GLU A 68 9.95 3.71 11.33
CA GLU A 68 9.69 2.39 10.80
C GLU A 68 10.74 2.04 9.76
N VAL A 69 11.37 0.87 9.87
CA VAL A 69 12.39 0.40 8.91
C VAL A 69 12.17 -1.07 8.61
N GLY A 70 12.32 -1.44 7.34
CA GLY A 70 12.19 -2.85 6.96
C GLY A 70 12.57 -3.15 5.54
N GLY A 71 12.26 -4.38 5.15
CA GLY A 71 12.48 -4.87 3.79
C GLY A 71 11.18 -5.32 3.15
N TYR A 72 11.19 -5.40 1.84
CA TYR A 72 10.07 -5.90 1.05
C TYR A 72 10.54 -6.73 -0.13
N PHE A 73 9.67 -7.58 -0.61
CA PHE A 73 9.84 -8.35 -1.83
C PHE A 73 8.49 -8.49 -2.54
N GLY A 74 8.54 -8.73 -3.85
CA GLY A 74 7.32 -8.85 -4.63
C GLY A 74 7.56 -9.02 -6.11
N ALA A 75 6.65 -8.49 -6.90
CA ALA A 75 6.67 -8.54 -8.36
C ALA A 75 6.48 -7.15 -8.92
N LEU A 76 7.34 -6.78 -9.87
CA LEU A 76 7.30 -5.54 -10.64
C LEU A 76 7.01 -5.88 -12.10
N SER A 77 5.89 -5.37 -12.61
CA SER A 77 5.54 -5.43 -14.02
C SER A 77 6.13 -4.21 -14.72
N ILE A 78 7.25 -4.43 -15.42
CA ILE A 78 7.92 -3.39 -16.21
C ILE A 78 7.27 -3.39 -17.60
N GLN A 79 6.77 -2.23 -18.02
CA GLN A 79 6.09 -2.12 -19.31
C GLN A 79 7.02 -2.54 -20.45
N ASP A 80 6.51 -3.40 -21.32
CA ASP A 80 7.23 -4.03 -22.46
C ASP A 80 8.28 -5.11 -22.07
N PHE A 81 8.62 -5.28 -20.76
CA PHE A 81 9.65 -6.24 -20.28
C PHE A 81 9.09 -7.32 -19.33
N GLY A 82 7.76 -7.39 -19.20
CA GLY A 82 7.09 -8.41 -18.41
C GLY A 82 7.18 -8.20 -16.89
N THR A 83 6.77 -9.23 -16.15
CA THR A 83 6.73 -9.19 -14.68
C THR A 83 7.95 -9.90 -14.11
N ASN A 84 8.64 -9.24 -13.20
CA ASN A 84 9.93 -9.67 -12.66
C ASN A 84 9.93 -9.55 -11.12
N PRO A 85 10.71 -10.36 -10.40
CA PRO A 85 10.84 -10.22 -8.96
C PRO A 85 11.49 -8.88 -8.61
N VAL A 86 10.98 -8.25 -7.55
CA VAL A 86 11.52 -7.02 -6.97
C VAL A 86 11.78 -7.24 -5.50
N TYR A 87 12.81 -6.59 -4.97
CA TYR A 87 13.14 -6.56 -3.55
C TYR A 87 13.79 -5.23 -3.19
N GLY A 88 13.63 -4.83 -1.95
CA GLY A 88 14.14 -3.55 -1.51
C GLY A 88 14.04 -3.34 -0.01
N VAL A 89 14.35 -2.12 0.38
CA VAL A 89 14.23 -1.63 1.75
C VAL A 89 13.34 -0.41 1.77
N ARG A 90 12.65 -0.22 2.89
CA ARG A 90 11.79 0.94 3.15
C ARG A 90 12.10 1.51 4.53
N ALA A 91 11.93 2.81 4.66
CA ALA A 91 12.01 3.51 5.93
C ALA A 91 10.91 4.57 5.96
N ALA A 92 10.16 4.64 7.06
CA ALA A 92 9.10 5.63 7.22
C ALA A 92 9.26 6.39 8.54
N TYR A 93 8.83 7.64 8.52
CA TYR A 93 8.72 8.49 9.68
C TYR A 93 7.27 8.95 9.85
N HIS A 94 6.65 8.55 10.95
CA HIS A 94 5.28 8.90 11.28
C HIS A 94 5.21 10.30 11.88
N VAL A 95 4.81 11.28 11.07
CA VAL A 95 4.64 12.68 11.51
C VAL A 95 3.47 12.80 12.47
N THR A 96 2.40 12.09 12.17
CA THR A 96 1.20 11.92 13.02
C THR A 96 0.76 10.47 13.00
N GLU A 97 -0.32 10.13 13.68
CA GLU A 97 -0.95 8.79 13.60
C GLU A 97 -1.45 8.47 12.17
N ASP A 98 -1.80 9.50 11.39
CA ASP A 98 -2.38 9.35 10.06
C ASP A 98 -1.41 9.69 8.92
N ILE A 99 -0.42 10.57 9.13
CA ILE A 99 0.48 11.08 8.10
C ILE A 99 1.88 10.56 8.34
N PHE A 100 2.49 10.00 7.31
CA PHE A 100 3.87 9.53 7.35
C PHE A 100 4.63 9.91 6.07
N LEU A 101 5.94 10.09 6.22
CA LEU A 101 6.88 10.25 5.12
C LEU A 101 7.65 8.95 4.98
N GLU A 102 7.76 8.44 3.75
CA GLU A 102 8.37 7.15 3.49
C GLU A 102 9.39 7.23 2.38
N GLY A 103 10.51 6.55 2.55
CA GLY A 103 11.53 6.37 1.52
C GLY A 103 11.66 4.91 1.13
N PHE A 104 11.81 4.67 -0.16
CA PHE A 104 12.01 3.35 -0.75
C PHE A 104 13.32 3.29 -1.53
N LEU A 105 13.96 2.14 -1.48
CA LEU A 105 15.05 1.77 -2.35
C LEU A 105 14.80 0.34 -2.83
N GLY A 106 14.56 0.17 -4.13
CA GLY A 106 14.22 -1.13 -4.69
C GLY A 106 15.02 -1.49 -5.93
N ARG A 107 15.07 -2.79 -6.20
CA ARG A 107 15.79 -3.34 -7.34
C ARG A 107 15.05 -4.53 -7.94
N SER A 108 15.00 -4.53 -9.28
CA SER A 108 14.50 -5.63 -10.10
C SER A 108 15.42 -5.86 -11.28
N LYS A 109 15.25 -6.97 -11.98
CA LYS A 109 15.94 -7.22 -13.26
C LYS A 109 14.89 -7.52 -14.32
N ALA A 110 14.79 -6.66 -15.34
CA ALA A 110 13.89 -6.82 -16.47
C ALA A 110 14.17 -8.11 -17.25
N GLY A 111 13.11 -8.78 -17.68
CA GLY A 111 13.17 -9.92 -18.58
C GLY A 111 13.47 -9.53 -20.03
N THR A 112 13.29 -10.48 -20.94
CA THR A 112 13.30 -10.26 -22.39
C THR A 112 12.03 -9.56 -22.83
N THR A 113 12.11 -8.73 -23.87
CA THR A 113 10.93 -8.17 -24.50
C THR A 113 10.31 -9.16 -25.47
N SER A 114 9.02 -8.99 -25.78
CA SER A 114 8.35 -9.81 -26.81
C SER A 114 9.04 -9.69 -28.19
N LEU A 115 9.72 -8.57 -28.46
CA LEU A 115 10.51 -8.37 -29.69
C LEU A 115 11.76 -9.25 -29.71
N GLU A 116 12.46 -9.34 -28.58
CA GLU A 116 13.66 -10.18 -28.44
C GLU A 116 13.31 -11.67 -28.49
N ASP A 117 12.14 -12.05 -27.97
CA ASP A 117 11.64 -13.44 -28.02
C ASP A 117 11.32 -13.88 -29.47
N VAL A 118 10.78 -12.98 -30.29
CA VAL A 118 10.47 -13.26 -31.71
C VAL A 118 11.71 -13.14 -32.58
N PHE A 119 12.62 -12.22 -32.28
CA PHE A 119 13.84 -11.94 -33.02
C PHE A 119 15.07 -11.99 -32.11
N PRO A 120 15.62 -13.17 -31.79
CA PRO A 120 16.76 -13.33 -30.87
C PRO A 120 18.05 -12.61 -31.27
N ALA A 121 18.14 -12.16 -32.50
CA ALA A 121 19.26 -11.36 -32.99
C ALA A 121 19.17 -9.86 -32.60
N ILE A 122 18.03 -9.41 -32.11
CA ILE A 122 17.80 -8.03 -31.71
C ILE A 122 17.90 -7.97 -30.19
N THR A 123 18.78 -7.15 -29.67
CA THR A 123 18.89 -6.86 -28.24
C THR A 123 18.40 -5.44 -28.01
N VAL A 124 17.33 -5.26 -27.23
CA VAL A 124 16.73 -3.94 -26.97
C VAL A 124 17.55 -3.15 -25.94
N THR A 125 18.13 -3.85 -24.96
CA THR A 125 18.98 -3.22 -23.94
C THR A 125 20.11 -4.17 -23.51
N SER A 126 21.20 -3.59 -23.03
CA SER A 126 22.34 -4.36 -22.50
C SER A 126 21.97 -5.14 -21.24
N ASP A 127 22.76 -6.15 -20.88
CA ASP A 127 22.56 -6.87 -19.63
C ASP A 127 22.66 -5.97 -18.40
N SER A 128 23.51 -4.95 -18.42
CA SER A 128 23.60 -3.91 -17.39
C SER A 128 22.35 -3.03 -17.36
N GLY A 129 21.83 -2.67 -18.53
CA GLY A 129 20.63 -1.85 -18.67
C GLY A 129 19.34 -2.54 -18.24
N ARG A 130 19.33 -3.88 -18.11
CA ARG A 130 18.15 -4.62 -17.61
C ARG A 130 17.91 -4.44 -16.12
N HIS A 131 18.85 -3.85 -15.38
CA HIS A 131 18.63 -3.54 -13.97
C HIS A 131 17.71 -2.35 -13.84
N PHE A 132 16.58 -2.58 -13.19
CA PHE A 132 15.63 -1.56 -12.77
C PHE A 132 15.89 -1.26 -11.29
N THR A 133 16.45 -0.10 -11.01
CA THR A 133 16.73 0.37 -9.65
C THR A 133 16.02 1.68 -9.45
N TYR A 134 15.32 1.84 -8.33
CA TYR A 134 14.60 3.06 -8.02
C TYR A 134 14.83 3.49 -6.57
N TYR A 135 14.68 4.78 -6.33
CA TYR A 135 14.63 5.37 -5.01
C TYR A 135 13.58 6.49 -5.01
N ASP A 136 12.69 6.43 -4.04
CA ASP A 136 11.51 7.27 -3.97
C ASP A 136 11.35 7.86 -2.59
N ILE A 137 10.70 9.04 -2.54
CA ILE A 137 10.21 9.64 -1.31
C ILE A 137 8.72 9.90 -1.49
N ASP A 138 7.93 9.31 -0.61
CA ASP A 138 6.48 9.31 -0.69
C ASP A 138 5.88 9.93 0.57
N LEU A 139 4.81 10.69 0.39
CA LEU A 139 3.92 11.11 1.46
C LEU A 139 2.76 10.13 1.54
N GLY A 140 2.58 9.50 2.70
CA GLY A 140 1.53 8.55 2.96
C GLY A 140 0.46 9.10 3.91
N TYR A 141 -0.77 8.64 3.71
CA TYR A 141 -1.92 8.97 4.54
C TYR A 141 -2.75 7.72 4.85
N ASN A 142 -3.01 7.47 6.14
CA ASN A 142 -3.90 6.40 6.59
C ASN A 142 -5.36 6.81 6.35
N VAL A 143 -6.00 6.19 5.36
CA VAL A 143 -7.37 6.52 4.94
C VAL A 143 -8.39 5.83 5.83
N LEU A 144 -8.16 4.54 6.13
CA LEU A 144 -9.08 3.70 6.88
C LEU A 144 -8.30 2.95 7.97
N PRO A 145 -8.20 3.51 9.18
CA PRO A 145 -7.74 2.75 10.34
C PRO A 145 -8.80 1.72 10.73
N GLY A 146 -8.37 0.51 11.04
CA GLY A 146 -9.25 -0.59 11.37
C GLY A 146 -8.64 -1.60 12.34
N GLU A 147 -9.41 -2.61 12.67
CA GLU A 147 -8.97 -3.76 13.45
C GLU A 147 -9.37 -5.05 12.74
N ILE A 148 -8.41 -5.94 12.56
CA ILE A 148 -8.64 -7.26 11.99
C ILE A 148 -8.67 -8.29 13.12
N PHE A 149 -9.76 -9.03 13.25
CA PHE A 149 -9.91 -10.10 14.23
C PHE A 149 -9.55 -11.45 13.61
N LEU A 150 -8.48 -12.07 14.07
CA LEU A 150 -8.07 -13.38 13.61
C LEU A 150 -8.40 -14.43 14.69
N GLY A 151 -9.38 -15.30 14.39
CA GLY A 151 -9.82 -16.35 15.32
C GLY A 151 -10.48 -15.83 16.59
N ARG A 152 -10.47 -16.67 17.66
CA ARG A 152 -11.18 -16.39 18.91
C ARG A 152 -10.36 -15.61 19.94
N GLY A 153 -9.62 -14.57 19.56
CA GLY A 153 -8.99 -13.80 20.61
C GLY A 153 -7.76 -13.01 20.30
N ARG A 154 -7.47 -12.77 19.05
CA ARG A 154 -6.41 -11.87 18.61
C ARG A 154 -7.01 -10.77 17.74
N ALA A 155 -6.79 -9.53 18.13
CA ALA A 155 -7.08 -8.35 17.34
C ALA A 155 -5.75 -7.74 16.92
N PHE A 156 -5.67 -7.36 15.65
CA PHE A 156 -4.53 -6.68 15.05
C PHE A 156 -5.01 -5.34 14.55
N ASN A 157 -4.28 -4.28 14.83
CA ASN A 157 -4.54 -3.00 14.18
C ASN A 157 -4.15 -3.09 12.71
N SER A 158 -5.03 -2.61 11.85
CA SER A 158 -4.78 -2.47 10.43
C SER A 158 -5.01 -1.03 9.99
N ALA A 159 -4.35 -0.62 8.92
CA ALA A 159 -4.54 0.68 8.32
C ALA A 159 -4.38 0.57 6.81
N LEU A 160 -5.48 0.83 6.10
CA LEU A 160 -5.41 1.08 4.66
C LEU A 160 -4.87 2.48 4.45
N TYR A 161 -3.83 2.61 3.66
CA TYR A 161 -3.20 3.89 3.35
C TYR A 161 -3.03 4.10 1.85
N VAL A 162 -2.89 5.35 1.48
CA VAL A 162 -2.48 5.78 0.14
C VAL A 162 -1.19 6.54 0.25
N ASN A 163 -0.34 6.44 -0.76
CA ASN A 163 0.87 7.22 -0.87
C ASN A 163 1.01 7.85 -2.24
N VAL A 164 1.68 8.98 -2.28
CA VAL A 164 2.06 9.69 -3.49
C VAL A 164 3.46 10.24 -3.29
N GLY A 165 4.29 10.09 -4.29
CA GLY A 165 5.66 10.52 -4.18
C GLY A 165 6.35 10.73 -5.50
N MET A 166 7.64 10.97 -5.39
CA MET A 166 8.53 11.19 -6.50
C MET A 166 9.90 10.59 -6.22
N GLY A 167 10.59 10.26 -7.27
CA GLY A 167 11.93 9.72 -7.17
C GLY A 167 12.60 9.57 -8.51
N ASP A 168 13.64 8.77 -8.54
CA ASP A 168 14.37 8.48 -9.77
C ASP A 168 14.43 6.98 -10.00
N VAL A 169 14.26 6.62 -11.26
CA VAL A 169 14.39 5.25 -11.77
C VAL A 169 15.59 5.17 -12.70
N LYS A 170 16.49 4.27 -12.40
CA LYS A 170 17.60 3.90 -13.29
C LYS A 170 17.23 2.64 -14.06
N PHE A 171 17.00 2.81 -15.36
CA PHE A 171 16.64 1.71 -16.26
C PHE A 171 17.17 1.98 -17.66
N ALA A 172 17.62 0.92 -18.36
CA ALA A 172 18.20 0.99 -19.71
C ALA A 172 19.37 1.98 -19.82
N ASP A 173 20.24 1.99 -18.79
CA ASP A 173 21.41 2.89 -18.66
C ASP A 173 21.05 4.39 -18.63
N LYS A 174 19.79 4.73 -18.30
CA LYS A 174 19.30 6.10 -18.15
C LYS A 174 18.72 6.30 -16.75
N ASP A 175 18.95 7.48 -16.20
CA ASP A 175 18.28 7.96 -14.98
C ASP A 175 17.07 8.79 -15.40
N GLN A 176 15.89 8.46 -14.85
CA GLN A 176 14.61 9.06 -15.25
C GLN A 176 13.82 9.44 -14.00
N PHE A 177 13.33 10.67 -13.98
CA PHE A 177 12.43 11.12 -12.93
C PHE A 177 11.12 10.36 -13.00
N ALA A 178 10.63 9.88 -11.84
CA ALA A 178 9.41 9.11 -11.73
C ALA A 178 8.45 9.74 -10.71
N LEU A 179 7.17 9.62 -11.00
CA LEU A 179 6.09 9.86 -10.05
C LEU A 179 5.54 8.52 -9.58
N ASN A 180 5.23 8.42 -8.28
CA ASN A 180 4.75 7.20 -7.66
C ASN A 180 3.38 7.42 -7.05
N PHE A 181 2.50 6.45 -7.24
CA PHE A 181 1.17 6.39 -6.62
C PHE A 181 0.97 4.99 -6.07
N GLY A 182 0.53 4.90 -4.83
CA GLY A 182 0.35 3.60 -4.21
C GLY A 182 -0.84 3.53 -3.28
N VAL A 183 -1.25 2.30 -3.04
CA VAL A 183 -2.19 1.92 -2.00
C VAL A 183 -1.62 0.71 -1.27
N GLY A 184 -1.72 0.72 0.04
CA GLY A 184 -1.22 -0.38 0.86
C GLY A 184 -2.06 -0.61 2.10
N GLU A 185 -1.92 -1.80 2.63
CA GLU A 185 -2.48 -2.22 3.91
C GLU A 185 -1.33 -2.52 4.85
N ARG A 186 -1.35 -1.89 6.02
CA ARG A 186 -0.40 -2.15 7.11
C ARG A 186 -1.11 -2.88 8.22
N LEU A 187 -0.59 -4.03 8.61
CA LEU A 187 -1.08 -4.85 9.71
C LEU A 187 -0.05 -4.90 10.83
N LEU A 188 -0.37 -4.31 11.98
CA LEU A 188 0.48 -4.38 13.18
C LEU A 188 0.32 -5.75 13.84
N ILE A 189 1.34 -6.58 13.71
CA ILE A 189 1.39 -7.92 14.34
C ILE A 189 1.69 -7.78 15.84
N THR A 190 2.59 -6.85 16.18
CA THR A 190 2.97 -6.49 17.54
C THR A 190 3.17 -4.97 17.63
N ASP A 191 3.44 -4.44 18.83
CA ASP A 191 3.74 -3.02 19.02
C ASP A 191 5.01 -2.56 18.26
N TRP A 192 5.83 -3.47 17.78
CA TRP A 192 7.11 -3.20 17.13
C TRP A 192 7.27 -3.84 15.74
N LEU A 193 6.32 -4.69 15.30
CA LEU A 193 6.41 -5.42 14.03
C LEU A 193 5.15 -5.22 13.21
N ALA A 194 5.29 -4.80 11.97
CA ALA A 194 4.21 -4.69 10.99
C ALA A 194 4.47 -5.49 9.72
N LEU A 195 3.38 -5.97 9.13
CA LEU A 195 3.32 -6.55 7.79
C LEU A 195 2.67 -5.51 6.86
N HIS A 196 3.24 -5.32 5.69
CA HIS A 196 2.74 -4.45 4.64
C HIS A 196 2.37 -5.25 3.40
N MET A 197 1.31 -4.84 2.76
CA MET A 197 0.89 -5.31 1.43
C MET A 197 0.65 -4.07 0.59
N ASP A 198 1.48 -3.86 -0.43
CA ASP A 198 1.49 -2.64 -1.23
C ASP A 198 1.26 -2.96 -2.70
N VAL A 199 0.53 -2.05 -3.37
CA VAL A 199 0.51 -1.94 -4.83
C VAL A 199 0.87 -0.51 -5.19
N ARG A 200 1.90 -0.34 -6.02
CA ARG A 200 2.41 0.97 -6.45
C ARG A 200 2.53 1.02 -7.96
N ASP A 201 2.38 2.20 -8.54
CA ASP A 201 2.63 2.49 -9.94
C ASP A 201 3.74 3.52 -10.06
N HIS A 202 4.83 3.16 -10.71
CA HIS A 202 5.95 4.04 -11.03
C HIS A 202 5.76 4.56 -12.45
N VAL A 203 5.48 5.85 -12.58
CA VAL A 203 5.21 6.50 -13.86
C VAL A 203 6.38 7.39 -14.24
N PHE A 204 7.01 7.09 -15.37
CA PHE A 204 8.10 7.91 -15.90
C PHE A 204 8.08 7.94 -17.45
N GLU A 205 8.82 8.88 -18.03
CA GLU A 205 8.95 8.99 -19.46
C GLU A 205 10.10 8.13 -19.98
N THR A 206 9.88 7.41 -21.08
CA THR A 206 10.91 6.63 -21.77
C THR A 206 10.84 6.82 -23.29
N ASP A 207 11.99 6.72 -23.93
CA ASP A 207 12.16 6.79 -25.40
C ASP A 207 12.68 5.48 -26.01
N LEU A 208 12.70 4.38 -25.26
CA LEU A 208 13.26 3.08 -25.68
C LEU A 208 12.66 2.52 -26.96
N THR A 209 11.41 2.90 -27.28
CA THR A 209 10.71 2.47 -28.50
C THR A 209 10.81 3.49 -29.65
N GLY A 210 11.73 4.47 -29.56
CA GLY A 210 11.91 5.51 -30.57
C GLY A 210 10.89 6.65 -30.52
N ARG A 211 9.99 6.66 -29.52
CA ARG A 211 9.06 7.75 -29.22
C ARG A 211 9.01 7.94 -27.72
N THR A 212 9.05 9.18 -27.26
CA THR A 212 8.83 9.51 -25.86
C THR A 212 7.40 9.18 -25.48
N LYS A 213 7.23 8.33 -24.47
CA LYS A 213 5.93 7.95 -23.90
C LYS A 213 6.03 7.79 -22.40
N ASN A 214 4.94 8.07 -21.69
CA ASN A 214 4.82 7.70 -20.29
C ASN A 214 4.60 6.18 -20.20
N VAL A 215 5.33 5.55 -19.31
CA VAL A 215 5.20 4.13 -19.01
C VAL A 215 4.73 3.94 -17.58
N HIS A 216 3.90 2.92 -17.37
CA HIS A 216 3.37 2.51 -16.09
C HIS A 216 4.02 1.21 -15.66
N ASN A 217 4.60 1.20 -14.48
CA ASN A 217 5.31 0.03 -13.96
C ASN A 217 4.68 -0.34 -12.61
N ILE A 218 3.78 -1.32 -12.66
CA ILE A 218 2.99 -1.71 -11.49
C ILE A 218 3.79 -2.70 -10.65
N GLU A 219 3.94 -2.37 -9.38
CA GLU A 219 4.63 -3.16 -8.39
C GLU A 219 3.64 -3.66 -7.34
N ALA A 220 3.71 -4.94 -7.00
CA ALA A 220 2.97 -5.55 -5.88
C ALA A 220 3.96 -6.20 -4.93
N THR A 221 3.96 -5.76 -3.67
CA THR A 221 4.96 -6.19 -2.67
C THR A 221 4.36 -6.61 -1.35
N LEU A 222 5.11 -7.45 -0.66
CA LEU A 222 4.95 -7.81 0.75
C LEU A 222 6.17 -7.32 1.51
N GLY A 223 5.96 -6.57 2.58
CA GLY A 223 7.01 -6.01 3.42
C GLY A 223 6.87 -6.40 4.88
N LEU A 224 8.01 -6.50 5.55
CA LEU A 224 8.08 -6.61 7.01
C LEU A 224 8.91 -5.45 7.53
N THR A 225 8.37 -4.75 8.54
CA THR A 225 8.99 -3.57 9.13
C THR A 225 9.00 -3.64 10.64
N VAL A 226 9.97 -2.97 11.24
CA VAL A 226 10.09 -2.81 12.68
C VAL A 226 9.97 -1.33 13.03
N PHE A 227 9.23 -1.07 14.11
CA PHE A 227 9.07 0.26 14.70
C PHE A 227 10.10 0.49 15.79
N TYR A 228 10.62 1.72 15.82
CA TYR A 228 11.64 2.15 16.75
C TYR A 228 11.27 3.44 17.46
#